data_31de4630cdd50342f9d73a93419464b8
#
_entry.id   31de4630cdd50342f9d73a93419464b8
#
_cell.length_a   1.000
_cell.length_b   1.000
_cell.length_c   1.000
_cell.angle_alpha   90.00
_cell.angle_beta   90.00
_cell.angle_gamma   90.00
#
_symmetry.space_group_name_H-M   'P 1'
#
loop_
_entity.id
_entity.type
_entity.pdbx_description
1 polymer ?
#
loop_
_entity_poly.entity_id
_entity_poly.type
_entity_poly.pdbx_seq_one_letter_code
_entity_poly.pdbx_strand_id
1 'polypeptide(L)'
;MEDTIAAISTSTVSSGGISIVRISGPDAIIIGDKVFKSKKNIKLANVQSHTVHFGNICDNGNEIDEALVIVMKAPNTYTRENIVEIDCHGGILVTKKVLEAVLNAGARLAEPGEFTKRAFLNGRIDLSQAEAVIDIINAKNDYALKSSVNQLDGKLSEKIKNIREIILNNVAFIEAALDDPEHFDIDANVDNLKNDVENCLNNVDNLLKTCDNGRIMHDGVRTVILGKTNAGKSS
;
A
#
# COMPACT_ATOMS: atom_id res chain seq x y z
N MET A 1 11.15 9.76 -7.62
CA MET A 1 10.24 10.40 -8.60
C MET A 1 10.33 11.90 -8.43
N GLU A 2 10.27 12.66 -9.53
CA GLU A 2 10.53 14.11 -9.47
C GLU A 2 9.27 14.96 -9.26
N ASP A 3 8.06 14.38 -9.41
CA ASP A 3 6.78 15.07 -9.31
C ASP A 3 6.04 14.83 -7.99
N THR A 4 5.25 15.80 -7.59
CA THR A 4 4.38 15.72 -6.41
C THR A 4 2.94 15.47 -6.85
N ILE A 5 2.30 14.46 -6.26
CA ILE A 5 0.94 14.03 -6.58
C ILE A 5 -0.03 14.36 -5.46
N ALA A 6 -1.30 14.51 -5.82
CA ALA A 6 -2.39 14.68 -4.86
C ALA A 6 -3.66 13.95 -5.30
N ALA A 7 -4.41 13.45 -4.33
CA ALA A 7 -5.74 12.88 -4.55
C ALA A 7 -6.60 12.95 -3.29
N ILE A 8 -7.91 12.79 -3.48
CA ILE A 8 -8.85 12.53 -2.38
C ILE A 8 -8.66 11.08 -1.94
N SER A 9 -8.36 10.89 -0.65
CA SER A 9 -8.08 9.56 -0.05
C SER A 9 -9.28 8.94 0.68
N THR A 10 -10.39 9.65 0.75
CA THR A 10 -11.67 9.19 1.33
C THR A 10 -12.68 8.88 0.24
N SER A 11 -13.73 8.10 0.59
CA SER A 11 -14.83 7.83 -0.35
C SER A 11 -15.51 9.13 -0.76
N THR A 12 -15.77 9.29 -2.06
CA THR A 12 -16.47 10.45 -2.67
C THR A 12 -17.93 10.15 -2.99
N VAL A 13 -18.42 8.95 -2.66
CA VAL A 13 -19.77 8.48 -3.04
C VAL A 13 -20.87 9.13 -2.18
N SER A 14 -20.57 9.55 -0.95
CA SER A 14 -21.52 10.22 -0.04
C SER A 14 -20.83 11.33 0.73
N SER A 15 -21.58 12.38 1.12
CA SER A 15 -21.11 13.39 2.04
C SER A 15 -20.83 12.76 3.40
N GLY A 16 -19.63 12.95 3.93
CA GLY A 16 -19.22 12.54 5.27
C GLY A 16 -18.92 13.75 6.14
N GLY A 17 -18.61 13.55 7.42
CA GLY A 17 -18.16 14.65 8.30
C GLY A 17 -16.77 15.15 7.94
N ILE A 18 -15.89 14.27 7.43
CA ILE A 18 -14.48 14.55 7.11
C ILE A 18 -14.13 13.96 5.76
N SER A 19 -13.29 14.66 5.01
CA SER A 19 -12.63 14.17 3.80
C SER A 19 -11.15 14.49 3.84
N ILE A 20 -10.33 13.63 3.26
CA ILE A 20 -8.88 13.73 3.27
C ILE A 20 -8.37 13.94 1.85
N VAL A 21 -7.62 15.02 1.65
CA VAL A 21 -6.80 15.25 0.44
C VAL A 21 -5.35 14.98 0.81
N ARG A 22 -4.74 13.98 0.17
CA ARG A 22 -3.34 13.59 0.40
C ARG A 22 -2.46 14.12 -0.71
N ILE A 23 -1.30 14.67 -0.32
CA ILE A 23 -0.23 15.15 -1.19
C ILE A 23 1.02 14.32 -0.88
N SER A 24 1.73 13.80 -1.89
CA SER A 24 2.97 13.03 -1.71
C SER A 24 3.99 13.42 -2.77
N GLY A 25 5.23 13.61 -2.35
CA GLY A 25 6.34 13.93 -3.25
C GLY A 25 7.32 14.96 -2.66
N PRO A 26 8.35 15.35 -3.44
CA PRO A 26 9.39 16.26 -2.97
C PRO A 26 8.85 17.62 -2.53
N ASP A 27 7.84 18.15 -3.23
CA ASP A 27 7.27 19.48 -2.97
C ASP A 27 6.01 19.45 -2.10
N ALA A 28 5.63 18.29 -1.51
CA ALA A 28 4.38 18.15 -0.77
C ALA A 28 4.23 19.19 0.35
N ILE A 29 5.30 19.46 1.10
CA ILE A 29 5.30 20.44 2.20
C ILE A 29 5.21 21.89 1.65
N ILE A 30 5.91 22.18 0.55
CA ILE A 30 5.89 23.51 -0.09
C ILE A 30 4.50 23.80 -0.64
N ILE A 31 3.86 22.82 -1.27
CA ILE A 31 2.49 22.94 -1.78
C ILE A 31 1.50 23.10 -0.63
N GLY A 32 1.66 22.30 0.43
CA GLY A 32 0.88 22.46 1.65
C GLY A 32 0.97 23.88 2.24
N ASP A 33 2.18 24.44 2.33
CA ASP A 33 2.40 25.80 2.82
C ASP A 33 1.75 26.91 1.95
N LYS A 34 1.57 26.65 0.64
CA LYS A 34 0.90 27.61 -0.26
C LYS A 34 -0.60 27.68 -0.02
N VAL A 35 -1.23 26.55 0.30
CA VAL A 35 -2.69 26.45 0.46
C VAL A 35 -3.16 26.57 1.91
N PHE A 36 -2.28 26.35 2.88
CA PHE A 36 -2.60 26.38 4.31
C PHE A 36 -2.19 27.68 5.00
N LYS A 37 -3.11 28.27 5.73
CA LYS A 37 -2.87 29.43 6.61
C LYS A 37 -3.09 29.02 8.05
N SER A 38 -2.01 28.84 8.80
CA SER A 38 -2.06 28.59 10.22
C SER A 38 -2.53 29.84 10.98
N LYS A 39 -3.44 29.68 11.95
CA LYS A 39 -3.84 30.75 12.86
C LYS A 39 -2.68 31.30 13.72
N LYS A 40 -1.58 30.55 13.82
CA LYS A 40 -0.36 30.91 14.57
C LYS A 40 0.79 31.34 13.68
N ASN A 41 0.56 31.61 12.39
CA ASN A 41 1.59 31.91 11.38
C ASN A 41 2.73 30.87 11.30
N ILE A 42 2.43 29.61 11.53
CA ILE A 42 3.38 28.49 11.45
C ILE A 42 3.52 28.10 9.99
N LYS A 43 4.77 27.91 9.54
CA LYS A 43 5.10 27.30 8.24
C LYS A 43 5.25 25.79 8.39
N LEU A 44 4.59 25.01 7.54
CA LEU A 44 4.66 23.54 7.55
C LEU A 44 6.10 23.01 7.32
N ALA A 45 6.92 23.77 6.60
CA ALA A 45 8.33 23.44 6.41
C ALA A 45 9.11 23.39 7.74
N ASN A 46 8.73 24.20 8.73
CA ASN A 46 9.43 24.36 10.00
C ASN A 46 8.90 23.48 11.13
N VAL A 47 7.84 22.71 10.91
CA VAL A 47 7.27 21.83 11.93
C VAL A 47 7.97 20.47 11.98
N GLN A 48 7.81 19.76 13.10
CA GLN A 48 8.27 18.40 13.22
C GLN A 48 7.41 17.45 12.36
N SER A 49 7.99 16.31 11.99
CA SER A 49 7.27 15.24 11.31
C SER A 49 6.21 14.63 12.23
N HIS A 50 5.11 14.16 11.67
CA HIS A 50 3.97 13.54 12.38
C HIS A 50 3.30 14.50 13.37
N THR A 51 3.11 15.74 12.94
CA THR A 51 2.40 16.76 13.72
C THR A 51 1.15 17.23 12.97
N VAL A 52 0.16 17.66 13.75
CA VAL A 52 -1.15 18.13 13.26
C VAL A 52 -1.30 19.62 13.54
N HIS A 53 -1.73 20.35 12.54
CA HIS A 53 -1.88 21.82 12.61
C HIS A 53 -3.29 22.23 12.18
N PHE A 54 -3.89 23.11 12.94
CA PHE A 54 -5.21 23.66 12.68
C PHE A 54 -5.11 25.02 11.99
N GLY A 55 -5.91 25.23 10.96
CA GLY A 55 -5.94 26.49 10.21
C GLY A 55 -6.89 26.46 9.02
N ASN A 56 -6.75 27.41 8.14
CA ASN A 56 -7.64 27.62 7.02
C ASN A 56 -6.97 27.17 5.72
N ILE A 57 -7.71 26.52 4.85
CA ILE A 57 -7.29 26.23 3.47
C ILE A 57 -7.77 27.35 2.57
N CYS A 58 -6.85 27.88 1.77
CA CYS A 58 -7.10 29.02 0.90
C CYS A 58 -6.66 28.72 -0.53
N ASP A 59 -7.38 29.28 -1.51
CA ASP A 59 -6.94 29.36 -2.90
C ASP A 59 -6.96 30.82 -3.36
N ASN A 60 -5.84 31.32 -3.88
CA ASN A 60 -5.68 32.70 -4.35
C ASN A 60 -6.19 33.75 -3.34
N GLY A 61 -5.97 33.50 -2.05
CA GLY A 61 -6.38 34.40 -0.97
C GLY A 61 -7.81 34.23 -0.47
N ASN A 62 -8.64 33.43 -1.15
CA ASN A 62 -10.00 33.11 -0.72
C ASN A 62 -9.97 31.89 0.19
N GLU A 63 -10.64 32.00 1.34
CA GLU A 63 -10.80 30.89 2.27
C GLU A 63 -11.81 29.88 1.72
N ILE A 64 -11.43 28.59 1.71
CA ILE A 64 -12.27 27.49 1.26
C ILE A 64 -12.89 26.77 2.45
N ASP A 65 -12.06 26.43 3.45
CA ASP A 65 -12.46 25.64 4.59
C ASP A 65 -11.51 25.81 5.77
N GLU A 66 -11.95 25.44 6.96
CA GLU A 66 -11.14 25.30 8.15
C GLU A 66 -10.80 23.81 8.33
N ALA A 67 -9.51 23.47 8.42
CA ALA A 67 -9.05 22.10 8.32
C ALA A 67 -7.92 21.75 9.31
N LEU A 68 -7.72 20.46 9.53
CA LEU A 68 -6.51 19.92 10.14
C LEU A 68 -5.52 19.55 9.03
N VAL A 69 -4.26 19.89 9.21
CA VAL A 69 -3.18 19.52 8.28
C VAL A 69 -2.15 18.71 9.01
N ILE A 70 -1.90 17.50 8.50
CA ILE A 70 -0.92 16.56 9.03
C ILE A 70 0.32 16.61 8.15
N VAL A 71 1.49 16.78 8.77
CA VAL A 71 2.78 16.81 8.08
C VAL A 71 3.59 15.57 8.43
N MET A 72 3.99 14.81 7.43
CA MET A 72 4.83 13.62 7.59
C MET A 72 6.04 13.74 6.66
N LYS A 73 7.25 13.76 7.24
CA LYS A 73 8.51 13.91 6.50
C LYS A 73 9.14 12.55 6.20
N ALA A 74 9.68 12.43 4.99
CA ALA A 74 10.43 11.25 4.58
C ALA A 74 11.55 10.91 5.58
N PRO A 75 11.94 9.61 5.71
CA PRO A 75 11.43 8.45 4.98
C PRO A 75 10.29 7.71 5.71
N ASN A 76 9.88 8.13 6.91
CA ASN A 76 8.93 7.43 7.76
C ASN A 76 7.47 7.79 7.39
N THR A 77 7.07 7.51 6.14
CA THR A 77 5.75 7.85 5.59
C THR A 77 5.21 6.69 4.76
N TYR A 78 3.95 6.78 4.31
CA TYR A 78 3.34 5.74 3.49
C TYR A 78 4.10 5.49 2.18
N THR A 79 4.54 6.53 1.50
CA THR A 79 5.26 6.45 0.21
C THR A 79 6.78 6.53 0.35
N ARG A 80 7.31 6.72 1.56
CA ARG A 80 8.68 7.15 1.86
C ARG A 80 9.07 8.51 1.27
N GLU A 81 8.08 9.26 0.78
CA GLU A 81 8.24 10.66 0.37
C GLU A 81 7.71 11.61 1.46
N ASN A 82 7.87 12.92 1.30
CA ASN A 82 7.15 13.86 2.14
C ASN A 82 5.65 13.76 1.84
N ILE A 83 4.82 13.72 2.88
CA ILE A 83 3.37 13.67 2.77
C ILE A 83 2.75 14.81 3.57
N VAL A 84 1.74 15.42 2.97
CA VAL A 84 0.81 16.33 3.67
C VAL A 84 -0.61 15.80 3.47
N GLU A 85 -1.35 15.64 4.56
CA GLU A 85 -2.78 15.32 4.52
C GLU A 85 -3.57 16.51 5.03
N ILE A 86 -4.63 16.84 4.30
CA ILE A 86 -5.56 17.93 4.62
C ILE A 86 -6.89 17.27 4.95
N ASP A 87 -7.25 17.29 6.23
CA ASP A 87 -8.52 16.80 6.73
C ASP A 87 -9.51 17.95 6.74
N CYS A 88 -10.29 18.07 5.67
CA CYS A 88 -11.30 19.09 5.46
C CYS A 88 -12.71 18.56 5.75
N HIS A 89 -13.73 19.44 5.76
CA HIS A 89 -15.12 19.01 5.83
C HIS A 89 -15.50 18.15 4.63
N GLY A 90 -16.22 17.04 4.88
CA GLY A 90 -16.51 15.97 3.90
C GLY A 90 -17.61 16.27 2.90
N GLY A 91 -17.90 17.53 2.62
CA GLY A 91 -18.78 17.95 1.54
C GLY A 91 -18.12 17.78 0.17
N ILE A 92 -18.82 17.19 -0.82
CA ILE A 92 -18.28 16.93 -2.16
C ILE A 92 -17.66 18.21 -2.78
N LEU A 93 -18.35 19.35 -2.66
CA LEU A 93 -17.87 20.62 -3.22
C LEU A 93 -16.61 21.11 -2.50
N VAL A 94 -16.58 21.06 -1.18
CA VAL A 94 -15.45 21.52 -0.37
C VAL A 94 -14.22 20.67 -0.68
N THR A 95 -14.34 19.35 -0.63
CA THR A 95 -13.26 18.41 -0.93
C THR A 95 -12.69 18.63 -2.32
N LYS A 96 -13.57 18.84 -3.34
CA LYS A 96 -13.14 19.13 -4.70
C LYS A 96 -12.37 20.45 -4.78
N LYS A 97 -12.84 21.51 -4.11
CA LYS A 97 -12.14 22.81 -4.08
C LYS A 97 -10.81 22.74 -3.37
N VAL A 98 -10.69 21.97 -2.29
CA VAL A 98 -9.40 21.75 -1.62
C VAL A 98 -8.42 21.02 -2.54
N LEU A 99 -8.87 19.98 -3.25
CA LEU A 99 -8.04 19.30 -4.26
C LEU A 99 -7.62 20.26 -5.39
N GLU A 100 -8.55 21.05 -5.93
CA GLU A 100 -8.25 22.05 -6.96
C GLU A 100 -7.19 23.07 -6.50
N ALA A 101 -7.30 23.57 -5.27
CA ALA A 101 -6.30 24.48 -4.68
C ALA A 101 -4.91 23.85 -4.61
N VAL A 102 -4.82 22.57 -4.23
CA VAL A 102 -3.57 21.82 -4.17
C VAL A 102 -2.97 21.60 -5.57
N LEU A 103 -3.80 21.30 -6.58
CA LEU A 103 -3.36 21.15 -7.97
C LEU A 103 -2.88 22.49 -8.54
N ASN A 104 -3.60 23.58 -8.28
CA ASN A 104 -3.21 24.94 -8.68
C ASN A 104 -1.89 25.38 -8.01
N ALA A 105 -1.60 24.89 -6.80
CA ALA A 105 -0.36 25.14 -6.08
C ALA A 105 0.85 24.38 -6.63
N GLY A 106 0.64 23.40 -7.55
CA GLY A 106 1.70 22.72 -8.29
C GLY A 106 1.74 21.19 -8.12
N ALA A 107 0.78 20.57 -7.46
CA ALA A 107 0.66 19.11 -7.48
C ALA A 107 0.03 18.63 -8.80
N ARG A 108 0.34 17.38 -9.19
CA ARG A 108 -0.36 16.65 -10.24
C ARG A 108 -1.43 15.75 -9.62
N LEU A 109 -2.53 15.55 -10.33
CA LEU A 109 -3.51 14.53 -9.91
C LEU A 109 -2.87 13.14 -9.93
N ALA A 110 -3.03 12.39 -8.85
CA ALA A 110 -2.54 11.01 -8.75
C ALA A 110 -3.35 10.06 -9.63
N GLU A 111 -2.67 9.08 -10.23
CA GLU A 111 -3.31 7.94 -10.88
C GLU A 111 -3.92 6.98 -9.83
N PRO A 112 -4.92 6.16 -10.19
CA PRO A 112 -5.43 5.12 -9.30
C PRO A 112 -4.29 4.20 -8.81
N GLY A 113 -4.20 4.02 -7.49
CA GLY A 113 -3.17 3.19 -6.86
C GLY A 113 -1.76 3.80 -6.81
N GLU A 114 -1.55 5.05 -7.26
CA GLU A 114 -0.21 5.62 -7.40
C GLU A 114 0.54 5.77 -6.07
N PHE A 115 -0.13 6.07 -4.96
CA PHE A 115 0.52 6.12 -3.65
C PHE A 115 1.11 4.75 -3.26
N THR A 116 0.38 3.66 -3.49
CA THR A 116 0.86 2.30 -3.23
C THR A 116 1.98 1.89 -4.19
N LYS A 117 1.87 2.28 -5.47
CA LYS A 117 2.94 2.12 -6.46
C LYS A 117 4.23 2.82 -6.01
N ARG A 118 4.15 4.05 -5.49
CA ARG A 118 5.31 4.78 -4.95
C ARG A 118 5.88 4.11 -3.70
N ALA A 119 5.02 3.62 -2.80
CA ALA A 119 5.46 2.84 -1.64
C ALA A 119 6.28 1.60 -2.05
N PHE A 120 5.85 0.90 -3.11
CA PHE A 120 6.58 -0.24 -3.68
C PHE A 120 7.90 0.20 -4.34
N LEU A 121 7.88 1.21 -5.21
CA LEU A 121 9.09 1.68 -5.92
C LEU A 121 10.15 2.25 -4.97
N ASN A 122 9.72 2.86 -3.87
CA ASN A 122 10.60 3.37 -2.81
C ASN A 122 11.00 2.29 -1.79
N GLY A 123 10.67 1.02 -2.04
CA GLY A 123 11.09 -0.14 -1.25
C GLY A 123 10.48 -0.20 0.17
N ARG A 124 9.32 0.45 0.41
CA ARG A 124 8.59 0.30 1.66
C ARG A 124 7.86 -1.03 1.77
N ILE A 125 7.22 -1.44 0.69
CA ILE A 125 6.46 -2.67 0.56
C ILE A 125 6.93 -3.44 -0.68
N ASP A 126 6.73 -4.75 -0.70
CA ASP A 126 6.93 -5.56 -1.89
C ASP A 126 5.63 -5.68 -2.73
N LEU A 127 5.73 -6.38 -3.87
CA LEU A 127 4.59 -6.49 -4.79
C LEU A 127 3.41 -7.22 -4.16
N SER A 128 3.64 -8.29 -3.39
CA SER A 128 2.57 -9.03 -2.73
C SER A 128 1.87 -8.19 -1.65
N GLN A 129 2.63 -7.36 -0.95
CA GLN A 129 2.09 -6.40 0.02
C GLN A 129 1.31 -5.27 -0.68
N ALA A 130 1.76 -4.83 -1.85
CA ALA A 130 1.04 -3.82 -2.64
C ALA A 130 -0.33 -4.35 -3.14
N GLU A 131 -0.40 -5.61 -3.55
CA GLU A 131 -1.66 -6.29 -3.89
C GLU A 131 -2.58 -6.42 -2.67
N ALA A 132 -2.02 -6.77 -1.51
CA ALA A 132 -2.78 -6.91 -0.26
C ALA A 132 -3.49 -5.60 0.16
N VAL A 133 -2.96 -4.43 -0.19
CA VAL A 133 -3.62 -3.15 0.11
C VAL A 133 -4.99 -3.04 -0.57
N ILE A 134 -5.08 -3.39 -1.85
CA ILE A 134 -6.36 -3.35 -2.57
C ILE A 134 -7.32 -4.45 -2.10
N ASP A 135 -6.80 -5.61 -1.72
CA ASP A 135 -7.58 -6.72 -1.21
C ASP A 135 -8.19 -6.39 0.17
N ILE A 136 -7.47 -5.69 1.04
CA ILE A 136 -8.00 -5.17 2.31
C ILE A 136 -9.16 -4.20 2.05
N ILE A 137 -9.00 -3.28 1.10
CA ILE A 137 -10.04 -2.29 0.76
C ILE A 137 -11.30 -2.96 0.22
N ASN A 138 -11.15 -4.05 -0.55
CA ASN A 138 -12.24 -4.76 -1.20
C ASN A 138 -12.77 -5.96 -0.41
N ALA A 139 -12.19 -6.27 0.75
CA ALA A 139 -12.57 -7.41 1.57
C ALA A 139 -14.05 -7.36 1.95
N LYS A 140 -14.80 -8.44 1.68
CA LYS A 140 -16.24 -8.55 1.93
C LYS A 140 -16.59 -9.43 3.13
N ASN A 141 -15.60 -10.08 3.71
CA ASN A 141 -15.76 -10.96 4.87
C ASN A 141 -14.47 -10.99 5.71
N ASP A 142 -14.58 -11.47 6.95
CA ASP A 142 -13.49 -11.51 7.91
C ASP A 142 -12.31 -12.38 7.48
N TYR A 143 -12.58 -13.46 6.74
CA TYR A 143 -11.51 -14.34 6.23
C TYR A 143 -10.67 -13.64 5.15
N ALA A 144 -11.32 -12.97 4.19
CA ALA A 144 -10.65 -12.20 3.17
C ALA A 144 -9.79 -11.11 3.83
N LEU A 145 -10.38 -10.34 4.75
CA LEU A 145 -9.66 -9.29 5.49
C LEU A 145 -8.45 -9.86 6.23
N LYS A 146 -8.61 -10.93 7.00
CA LYS A 146 -7.53 -11.57 7.76
C LYS A 146 -6.41 -12.10 6.84
N SER A 147 -6.78 -12.68 5.70
CA SER A 147 -5.81 -13.16 4.70
C SER A 147 -4.99 -12.01 4.14
N SER A 148 -5.66 -10.94 3.71
CA SER A 148 -4.99 -9.77 3.14
C SER A 148 -4.11 -9.03 4.15
N VAL A 149 -4.54 -8.95 5.43
CA VAL A 149 -3.69 -8.40 6.50
C VAL A 149 -2.44 -9.25 6.71
N ASN A 150 -2.54 -10.58 6.75
CA ASN A 150 -1.37 -11.46 6.84
C ASN A 150 -0.40 -11.30 5.65
N GLN A 151 -0.94 -11.05 4.46
CA GLN A 151 -0.14 -10.79 3.25
C GLN A 151 0.54 -9.43 3.33
N LEU A 152 -0.16 -8.39 3.81
CA LEU A 152 0.41 -7.06 4.05
C LEU A 152 1.50 -7.08 5.12
N ASP A 153 1.37 -7.93 6.15
CA ASP A 153 2.41 -8.18 7.17
C ASP A 153 3.66 -8.89 6.62
N GLY A 154 3.64 -9.31 5.35
CA GLY A 154 4.78 -9.91 4.66
C GLY A 154 4.98 -11.41 4.93
N LYS A 155 4.01 -12.12 5.51
CA LYS A 155 4.14 -13.56 5.82
C LYS A 155 4.38 -14.44 4.60
N LEU A 156 3.81 -14.07 3.44
CA LEU A 156 4.07 -14.77 2.17
C LEU A 156 5.50 -14.49 1.71
N SER A 157 5.91 -13.24 1.73
CA SER A 157 7.26 -12.82 1.34
C SER A 157 8.35 -13.47 2.19
N GLU A 158 8.12 -13.61 3.48
CA GLU A 158 9.04 -14.29 4.41
C GLU A 158 9.22 -15.77 4.00
N LYS A 159 8.14 -16.48 3.71
CA LYS A 159 8.22 -17.88 3.26
C LYS A 159 8.98 -18.03 1.95
N ILE A 160 8.71 -17.13 0.99
CA ILE A 160 9.42 -17.14 -0.31
C ILE A 160 10.90 -16.81 -0.12
N LYS A 161 11.24 -15.84 0.75
CA LYS A 161 12.63 -15.52 1.07
C LYS A 161 13.38 -16.70 1.68
N ASN A 162 12.76 -17.40 2.61
CA ASN A 162 13.37 -18.58 3.24
C ASN A 162 13.65 -19.69 2.21
N ILE A 163 12.71 -19.97 1.31
CA ILE A 163 12.93 -20.94 0.22
C ILE A 163 14.08 -20.47 -0.68
N ARG A 164 14.09 -19.19 -1.06
CA ARG A 164 15.15 -18.61 -1.88
C ARG A 164 16.52 -18.69 -1.21
N GLU A 165 16.61 -18.44 0.08
CA GLU A 165 17.88 -18.55 0.84
C GLU A 165 18.42 -19.96 0.86
N ILE A 166 17.56 -20.96 1.08
CA ILE A 166 17.97 -22.39 1.01
C ILE A 166 18.55 -22.70 -0.36
N ILE A 167 17.86 -22.32 -1.43
CA ILE A 167 18.32 -22.56 -2.81
C ILE A 167 19.64 -21.85 -3.09
N LEU A 168 19.77 -20.57 -2.69
CA LEU A 168 21.00 -19.79 -2.89
C LEU A 168 22.20 -20.40 -2.16
N ASN A 169 22.00 -20.87 -0.93
CA ASN A 169 23.08 -21.52 -0.15
C ASN A 169 23.54 -22.81 -0.83
N ASN A 170 22.60 -23.59 -1.38
CA ASN A 170 22.94 -24.80 -2.13
C ASN A 170 23.69 -24.47 -3.44
N VAL A 171 23.26 -23.43 -4.17
CA VAL A 171 23.97 -22.97 -5.38
C VAL A 171 25.38 -22.51 -5.03
N ALA A 172 25.54 -21.68 -4.00
CA ALA A 172 26.85 -21.21 -3.57
C ALA A 172 27.78 -22.35 -3.13
N PHE A 173 27.24 -23.38 -2.45
CA PHE A 173 27.99 -24.58 -2.11
C PHE A 173 28.46 -25.33 -3.35
N ILE A 174 27.59 -25.55 -4.35
CA ILE A 174 27.93 -26.22 -5.59
C ILE A 174 29.01 -25.44 -6.35
N GLU A 175 28.88 -24.10 -6.44
CA GLU A 175 29.89 -23.26 -7.10
C GLU A 175 31.24 -23.36 -6.41
N ALA A 176 31.26 -23.27 -5.04
CA ALA A 176 32.50 -23.44 -4.27
C ALA A 176 33.14 -24.81 -4.46
N ALA A 177 32.35 -25.88 -4.54
CA ALA A 177 32.85 -27.23 -4.76
C ALA A 177 33.36 -27.46 -6.18
N LEU A 178 32.87 -26.74 -7.18
CA LEU A 178 33.39 -26.76 -8.55
C LEU A 178 34.72 -26.01 -8.66
N ASP A 179 34.86 -24.91 -7.89
CA ASP A 179 36.08 -24.09 -7.89
C ASP A 179 37.22 -24.75 -7.09
N ASP A 180 36.89 -25.43 -5.97
CA ASP A 180 37.87 -26.06 -5.08
C ASP A 180 37.42 -27.47 -4.62
N PRO A 181 37.47 -28.46 -5.52
CA PRO A 181 37.00 -29.83 -5.24
C PRO A 181 37.83 -30.58 -4.18
N GLU A 182 39.03 -30.09 -3.84
CA GLU A 182 39.86 -30.72 -2.81
C GLU A 182 39.34 -30.40 -1.38
N HIS A 183 38.66 -29.26 -1.20
CA HIS A 183 38.15 -28.83 0.12
C HIS A 183 36.63 -28.98 0.25
N PHE A 184 35.89 -29.11 -0.85
CA PHE A 184 34.43 -29.27 -0.86
C PHE A 184 34.03 -30.57 -1.54
N ASP A 185 33.53 -31.52 -0.77
CA ASP A 185 33.06 -32.82 -1.28
C ASP A 185 31.56 -32.75 -1.59
N ILE A 186 31.22 -32.72 -2.88
CA ILE A 186 29.83 -32.75 -3.37
C ILE A 186 29.16 -34.06 -3.01
N ASP A 187 29.87 -35.22 -3.21
CA ASP A 187 29.29 -36.55 -3.03
C ASP A 187 28.89 -36.80 -1.57
N ALA A 188 29.67 -36.29 -0.60
CA ALA A 188 29.33 -36.35 0.82
C ALA A 188 28.10 -35.48 1.18
N ASN A 189 27.71 -34.51 0.35
CA ASN A 189 26.66 -33.56 0.62
C ASN A 189 25.40 -33.74 -0.24
N VAL A 190 25.36 -34.71 -1.16
CA VAL A 190 24.22 -34.97 -2.05
C VAL A 190 22.93 -35.22 -1.30
N ASP A 191 22.97 -35.97 -0.20
CA ASP A 191 21.78 -36.24 0.60
C ASP A 191 21.21 -34.97 1.27
N ASN A 192 22.06 -34.05 1.72
CA ASN A 192 21.64 -32.77 2.28
C ASN A 192 20.99 -31.89 1.19
N LEU A 193 21.63 -31.80 0.02
CA LEU A 193 21.08 -31.07 -1.14
C LEU A 193 19.70 -31.60 -1.54
N LYS A 194 19.55 -32.93 -1.60
CA LYS A 194 18.26 -33.57 -1.90
C LYS A 194 17.20 -33.25 -0.86
N ASN A 195 17.53 -33.35 0.42
CA ASN A 195 16.61 -33.04 1.52
C ASN A 195 16.17 -31.57 1.49
N ASP A 196 17.09 -30.64 1.18
CA ASP A 196 16.79 -29.21 1.07
C ASP A 196 15.84 -28.94 -0.10
N VAL A 197 16.06 -29.57 -1.25
CA VAL A 197 15.17 -29.45 -2.42
C VAL A 197 13.79 -30.04 -2.13
N GLU A 198 13.71 -31.21 -1.49
CA GLU A 198 12.45 -31.83 -1.09
C GLU A 198 11.69 -30.96 -0.06
N ASN A 199 12.41 -30.34 0.86
CA ASN A 199 11.83 -29.42 1.84
C ASN A 199 11.29 -28.15 1.16
N CYS A 200 12.03 -27.56 0.22
CA CYS A 200 11.57 -26.45 -0.60
C CYS A 200 10.32 -26.82 -1.40
N LEU A 201 10.29 -27.99 -2.04
CA LEU A 201 9.14 -28.48 -2.80
C LEU A 201 7.91 -28.62 -1.91
N ASN A 202 8.04 -29.26 -0.75
CA ASN A 202 6.95 -29.42 0.21
C ASN A 202 6.41 -28.08 0.69
N ASN A 203 7.26 -27.08 0.92
CA ASN A 203 6.84 -25.73 1.31
C ASN A 203 6.04 -25.04 0.20
N VAL A 204 6.48 -25.14 -1.06
CA VAL A 204 5.76 -24.60 -2.23
C VAL A 204 4.43 -25.32 -2.41
N ASP A 205 4.38 -26.66 -2.33
CA ASP A 205 3.15 -27.43 -2.46
C ASP A 205 2.12 -27.09 -1.37
N ASN A 206 2.58 -26.85 -0.15
CA ASN A 206 1.70 -26.40 0.93
C ASN A 206 1.11 -25.00 0.68
N LEU A 207 1.88 -24.08 0.10
CA LEU A 207 1.38 -22.78 -0.33
C LEU A 207 0.33 -22.93 -1.44
N LEU A 208 0.59 -23.75 -2.45
CA LEU A 208 -0.32 -24.00 -3.57
C LEU A 208 -1.65 -24.64 -3.10
N LYS A 209 -1.61 -25.62 -2.21
CA LYS A 209 -2.82 -26.27 -1.66
C LYS A 209 -3.75 -25.30 -0.93
N THR A 210 -3.22 -24.22 -0.39
CA THR A 210 -4.03 -23.19 0.30
C THR A 210 -4.59 -22.14 -0.66
N CYS A 211 -4.08 -22.05 -1.88
CA CYS A 211 -4.43 -21.01 -2.85
C CYS A 211 -5.90 -21.10 -3.30
N ASP A 212 -6.37 -22.27 -3.69
CA ASP A 212 -7.75 -22.48 -4.18
C ASP A 212 -8.79 -22.19 -3.10
N ASN A 213 -8.54 -22.63 -1.87
CA ASN A 213 -9.40 -22.33 -0.73
C ASN A 213 -9.41 -20.82 -0.41
N GLY A 214 -8.26 -20.18 -0.49
CA GLY A 214 -8.11 -18.73 -0.33
C GLY A 214 -8.94 -17.96 -1.36
N ARG A 215 -8.91 -18.35 -2.63
CA ARG A 215 -9.65 -17.72 -3.71
C ARG A 215 -11.18 -17.83 -3.50
N ILE A 216 -11.68 -18.99 -3.12
CA ILE A 216 -13.11 -19.18 -2.83
C ILE A 216 -13.53 -18.32 -1.63
N MET A 217 -12.70 -18.23 -0.61
CA MET A 217 -12.97 -17.40 0.57
C MET A 217 -12.90 -15.90 0.28
N HIS A 218 -12.05 -15.47 -0.65
CA HIS A 218 -11.90 -14.07 -1.06
C HIS A 218 -13.04 -13.63 -2.00
N ASP A 219 -13.25 -14.38 -3.09
CA ASP A 219 -14.17 -14.01 -4.18
C ASP A 219 -15.61 -14.47 -3.90
N GLY A 220 -15.79 -15.43 -3.01
CA GLY A 220 -17.04 -16.13 -2.80
C GLY A 220 -17.36 -17.12 -3.92
N VAL A 221 -18.51 -17.75 -3.82
CA VAL A 221 -19.02 -18.70 -4.82
C VAL A 221 -20.09 -18.02 -5.67
N ARG A 222 -19.88 -17.96 -6.98
CA ARG A 222 -20.91 -17.46 -7.91
C ARG A 222 -22.02 -18.47 -8.01
N THR A 223 -23.17 -18.15 -7.41
CA THR A 223 -24.35 -19.02 -7.39
C THR A 223 -25.43 -18.47 -8.33
N VAL A 224 -25.93 -19.32 -9.21
CA VAL A 224 -27.04 -19.00 -10.10
C VAL A 224 -28.29 -19.73 -9.64
N ILE A 225 -29.37 -18.98 -9.36
CA ILE A 225 -30.66 -19.55 -9.00
C ILE A 225 -31.53 -19.62 -10.23
N LEU A 226 -31.81 -20.83 -10.73
CA LEU A 226 -32.66 -21.08 -11.89
C LEU A 226 -34.04 -21.55 -11.43
N GLY A 227 -35.07 -21.11 -12.13
CA GLY A 227 -36.44 -21.53 -11.86
C GLY A 227 -37.45 -20.81 -12.77
N LYS A 228 -38.69 -21.39 -12.84
CA LYS A 228 -39.80 -20.78 -13.59
C LYS A 228 -40.17 -19.40 -13.04
N THR A 229 -40.88 -18.60 -13.80
CA THR A 229 -41.44 -17.32 -13.33
C THR A 229 -42.36 -17.57 -12.12
N ASN A 230 -42.33 -16.68 -11.14
CA ASN A 230 -43.07 -16.75 -9.88
C ASN A 230 -42.68 -17.93 -8.93
N ALA A 231 -41.47 -18.48 -9.05
CA ALA A 231 -40.95 -19.53 -8.18
C ALA A 231 -40.21 -19.00 -6.92
N GLY A 232 -40.40 -17.74 -6.54
CA GLY A 232 -39.78 -17.15 -5.32
C GLY A 232 -38.28 -16.89 -5.42
N LYS A 233 -37.73 -16.74 -6.61
CA LYS A 233 -36.27 -16.52 -6.83
C LYS A 233 -35.71 -15.23 -6.24
N SER A 234 -36.55 -14.21 -6.07
CA SER A 234 -36.20 -12.86 -5.64
C SER A 234 -36.70 -12.52 -4.23
N SER A 235 -37.26 -13.49 -3.51
CA SER A 235 -37.80 -13.36 -2.15
C SER A 235 -36.73 -13.51 -1.12
#